data_fd8c685210448ea55329a113a41e34c3
#
_entry.id   fd8c685210448ea55329a113a41e34c3
#
_cell.length_a   1.000
_cell.length_b   1.000
_cell.length_c   1.000
_cell.angle_alpha   90.00
_cell.angle_beta   90.00
_cell.angle_gamma   90.00
#
_symmetry.space_group_name_H-M   'P 1'
#
loop_
_entity.id
_entity.type
_entity.pdbx_description
1 polymer ?
#
loop_
_entity_poly.entity_id
_entity_poly.type
_entity_poly.pdbx_seq_one_letter_code
_entity_poly.pdbx_strand_id
1 'polypeptide(L)'
;MAQESRWPYSPSVAVGAIMTSIFAILTILHTVRLFKTGTWFCIPFIVGSIFETIGYGARAASNSNRESLPLYIMQALLILLAPILFAASVYMILGRLIRATGAESYAIIRVTRITKIFVGGDILCFLIQAMGAGMLSGADSKEGKDRGQNVILCGLLVQIIIFLLFLLVAIIFDKRIRSRPTGKTLDASITWERMLSQLYIVSVLITIRNLFRVIEYAAGEDGYLLQNEWPIYVFDAVLMAIVLAVCNCWYVGTMRPREDDIDLNSA
;
A
#
# COMPACT_ATOMS: atom_id res chain seq x y z
N MET A 1 0.91 -17.77 36.95
CA MET A 1 0.62 -18.23 35.58
C MET A 1 1.62 -17.54 34.69
N ALA A 2 2.52 -18.27 34.05
CA ALA A 2 3.42 -17.68 33.07
C ALA A 2 2.57 -17.20 31.91
N GLN A 3 2.55 -15.91 31.63
CA GLN A 3 1.85 -15.32 30.52
C GLN A 3 2.57 -15.80 29.26
N GLU A 4 1.90 -16.58 28.40
CA GLU A 4 2.49 -17.10 27.17
C GLU A 4 2.92 -15.94 26.25
N SER A 5 4.15 -16.01 25.77
CA SER A 5 4.67 -15.05 24.79
C SER A 5 3.77 -15.07 23.53
N ARG A 6 3.26 -13.91 23.11
CA ARG A 6 2.43 -13.77 21.89
C ARG A 6 3.23 -13.92 20.59
N TRP A 7 4.54 -14.06 20.73
CA TRP A 7 5.46 -14.18 19.60
C TRP A 7 6.06 -15.58 19.58
N PRO A 8 6.03 -16.29 18.44
CA PRO A 8 6.71 -17.58 18.29
C PRO A 8 8.25 -17.45 18.34
N TYR A 9 8.77 -16.23 18.14
CA TYR A 9 10.20 -15.90 18.16
C TYR A 9 10.46 -14.57 18.88
N SER A 10 11.73 -14.25 19.13
CA SER A 10 12.10 -12.93 19.68
C SER A 10 12.35 -11.93 18.54
N PRO A 11 11.53 -10.87 18.41
CA PRO A 11 11.75 -9.84 17.41
C PRO A 11 13.15 -9.21 17.54
N SER A 12 13.86 -9.07 16.42
CA SER A 12 15.18 -8.45 16.39
C SER A 12 15.08 -6.93 16.51
N VAL A 13 15.62 -6.38 17.60
CA VAL A 13 15.69 -4.93 17.80
C VAL A 13 16.49 -4.26 16.70
N ALA A 14 17.62 -4.86 16.29
CA ALA A 14 18.50 -4.28 15.28
C ALA A 14 17.81 -4.14 13.92
N VAL A 15 17.16 -5.19 13.41
CA VAL A 15 16.50 -5.17 12.11
C VAL A 15 15.26 -4.26 12.16
N GLY A 16 14.47 -4.33 13.25
CA GLY A 16 13.34 -3.42 13.45
C GLY A 16 13.75 -1.95 13.48
N ALA A 17 14.85 -1.60 14.17
CA ALA A 17 15.38 -0.24 14.22
C ALA A 17 15.91 0.24 12.85
N ILE A 18 16.59 -0.64 12.09
CA ILE A 18 17.06 -0.32 10.74
C ILE A 18 15.86 0.00 9.84
N MET A 19 14.82 -0.83 9.82
CA MET A 19 13.63 -0.59 8.99
C MET A 19 12.88 0.67 9.42
N THR A 20 12.72 0.90 10.73
CA THR A 20 12.16 2.16 11.25
C THR A 20 12.94 3.37 10.73
N SER A 21 14.26 3.32 10.76
CA SER A 21 15.11 4.42 10.28
C SER A 21 14.96 4.64 8.78
N ILE A 22 14.92 3.57 7.97
CA ILE A 22 14.70 3.65 6.52
C ILE A 22 13.35 4.31 6.22
N PHE A 23 12.26 3.85 6.84
CA PHE A 23 10.93 4.43 6.63
C PHE A 23 10.84 5.87 7.14
N ALA A 24 11.49 6.22 8.25
CA ALA A 24 11.54 7.59 8.75
C ALA A 24 12.25 8.53 7.74
N ILE A 25 13.39 8.11 7.18
CA ILE A 25 14.10 8.88 6.15
C ILE A 25 13.22 9.05 4.91
N LEU A 26 12.59 7.99 4.43
CA LEU A 26 11.68 8.04 3.28
C LEU A 26 10.48 8.96 3.55
N THR A 27 9.91 8.91 4.76
CA THR A 27 8.83 9.81 5.20
C THR A 27 9.25 11.28 5.12
N ILE A 28 10.44 11.61 5.62
CA ILE A 28 11.00 12.98 5.56
C ILE A 28 11.18 13.41 4.10
N LEU A 29 11.74 12.55 3.25
CA LEU A 29 11.95 12.85 1.83
C LEU A 29 10.63 13.11 1.10
N HIS A 30 9.61 12.27 1.32
CA HIS A 30 8.28 12.46 0.75
C HIS A 30 7.63 13.75 1.26
N THR A 31 7.74 14.05 2.56
CA THR A 31 7.20 15.26 3.18
C THR A 31 7.85 16.51 2.58
N VAL A 32 9.19 16.55 2.50
CA VAL A 32 9.91 17.68 1.89
C VAL A 32 9.49 17.88 0.44
N ARG A 33 9.37 16.80 -0.35
CA ARG A 33 8.92 16.90 -1.74
C ARG A 33 7.47 17.36 -1.86
N LEU A 34 6.58 16.87 -1.00
CA LEU A 34 5.17 17.30 -0.98
C LEU A 34 5.07 18.83 -0.83
N PHE A 35 5.76 19.39 0.17
CA PHE A 35 5.72 20.85 0.39
C PHE A 35 6.39 21.65 -0.74
N LYS A 36 7.49 21.15 -1.32
CA LYS A 36 8.17 21.82 -2.44
C LYS A 36 7.35 21.81 -3.73
N THR A 37 6.62 20.70 -4.00
CA THR A 37 5.89 20.54 -5.26
C THR A 37 4.41 20.85 -5.15
N GLY A 38 3.84 20.91 -3.93
CA GLY A 38 2.41 21.11 -3.69
C GLY A 38 1.52 19.97 -4.22
N THR A 39 2.05 18.76 -4.31
CA THR A 39 1.37 17.59 -4.85
C THR A 39 0.56 16.86 -3.77
N TRP A 40 -0.48 17.49 -3.26
CA TRP A 40 -1.29 17.01 -2.13
C TRP A 40 -1.89 15.60 -2.30
N PHE A 41 -1.98 15.10 -3.51
CA PHE A 41 -2.44 13.74 -3.77
C PHE A 41 -1.47 12.66 -3.30
N CYS A 42 -0.24 13.02 -2.95
CA CYS A 42 0.76 12.12 -2.38
C CYS A 42 0.65 11.99 -0.85
N ILE A 43 -0.31 12.66 -0.19
CA ILE A 43 -0.54 12.53 1.26
C ILE A 43 -0.64 11.07 1.72
N PRO A 44 -1.37 10.16 1.05
CA PRO A 44 -1.46 8.79 1.50
C PRO A 44 -0.11 8.05 1.53
N PHE A 45 0.86 8.40 0.67
CA PHE A 45 2.22 7.87 0.77
C PHE A 45 2.89 8.26 2.08
N ILE A 46 2.72 9.52 2.50
CA ILE A 46 3.32 10.02 3.75
C ILE A 46 2.66 9.35 4.94
N VAL A 47 1.33 9.29 4.97
CA VAL A 47 0.60 8.65 6.06
C VAL A 47 0.94 7.16 6.14
N GLY A 48 0.99 6.46 5.01
CA GLY A 48 1.39 5.05 4.96
C GLY A 48 2.84 4.84 5.42
N SER A 49 3.76 5.73 5.01
CA SER A 49 5.16 5.68 5.44
C SER A 49 5.33 5.96 6.95
N ILE A 50 4.51 6.84 7.54
CA ILE A 50 4.44 7.04 8.99
C ILE A 50 3.95 5.76 9.66
N PHE A 51 2.94 5.08 9.11
CA PHE A 51 2.43 3.83 9.66
C PHE A 51 3.48 2.71 9.62
N GLU A 52 4.27 2.59 8.54
CA GLU A 52 5.41 1.67 8.50
C GLU A 52 6.45 2.02 9.57
N THR A 53 6.79 3.31 9.69
CA THR A 53 7.76 3.77 10.69
C THR A 53 7.33 3.40 12.12
N ILE A 54 6.07 3.68 12.48
CA ILE A 54 5.53 3.36 13.79
C ILE A 54 5.38 1.83 13.96
N GLY A 55 4.92 1.13 12.93
CA GLY A 55 4.73 -0.32 12.94
C GLY A 55 6.04 -1.09 13.20
N TYR A 56 7.11 -0.76 12.47
CA TYR A 56 8.42 -1.38 12.70
C TYR A 56 9.08 -0.89 13.98
N GLY A 57 8.81 0.35 14.43
CA GLY A 57 9.22 0.85 15.74
C GLY A 57 8.55 0.08 16.89
N ALA A 58 7.25 -0.17 16.80
CA ALA A 58 6.52 -1.00 17.75
C ALA A 58 7.05 -2.45 17.76
N ARG A 59 7.42 -2.98 16.57
CA ARG A 59 8.03 -4.29 16.45
C ARG A 59 9.39 -4.37 17.17
N ALA A 60 10.24 -3.37 17.03
CA ALA A 60 11.51 -3.29 17.75
C ALA A 60 11.29 -3.20 19.27
N ALA A 61 10.31 -2.40 19.72
CA ALA A 61 9.96 -2.25 21.14
C ALA A 61 9.36 -3.52 21.75
N SER A 62 8.73 -4.39 20.94
CA SER A 62 8.13 -5.65 21.39
C SER A 62 9.18 -6.66 21.91
N ASN A 63 10.46 -6.51 21.58
CA ASN A 63 11.53 -7.35 22.14
C ASN A 63 11.60 -7.24 23.67
N SER A 64 11.45 -6.02 24.23
CA SER A 64 11.49 -5.75 25.66
C SER A 64 10.17 -6.07 26.37
N ASN A 65 9.03 -6.07 25.65
CA ASN A 65 7.68 -6.24 26.20
C ASN A 65 6.86 -7.23 25.37
N ARG A 66 7.28 -8.50 25.37
CA ARG A 66 6.68 -9.58 24.55
C ARG A 66 5.23 -9.92 24.89
N GLU A 67 4.78 -9.53 26.08
CA GLU A 67 3.41 -9.77 26.57
C GLU A 67 2.46 -8.63 26.21
N SER A 68 2.98 -7.50 25.69
CA SER A 68 2.19 -6.31 25.42
C SER A 68 1.27 -6.51 24.20
N LEU A 69 -0.03 -6.74 24.46
CA LEU A 69 -1.07 -6.81 23.44
C LEU A 69 -1.17 -5.51 22.60
N PRO A 70 -1.08 -4.30 23.19
CA PRO A 70 -1.14 -3.07 22.40
C PRO A 70 -0.02 -2.95 21.35
N LEU A 71 1.22 -3.31 21.69
CA LEU A 71 2.35 -3.29 20.75
C LEU A 71 2.16 -4.30 19.62
N TYR A 72 1.65 -5.50 19.95
CA TYR A 72 1.34 -6.54 18.96
C TYR A 72 0.27 -6.07 17.97
N ILE A 73 -0.86 -5.57 18.47
CA ILE A 73 -1.96 -5.08 17.62
C ILE A 73 -1.52 -3.87 16.80
N MET A 74 -0.84 -2.91 17.44
CA MET A 74 -0.40 -1.68 16.76
C MET A 74 0.50 -1.98 15.56
N GLN A 75 1.53 -2.82 15.74
CA GLN A 75 2.40 -3.19 14.61
C GLN A 75 1.65 -3.96 13.54
N ALA A 76 0.81 -4.93 13.92
CA ALA A 76 0.08 -5.76 12.96
C ALA A 76 -0.87 -4.91 12.10
N LEU A 77 -1.64 -4.01 12.72
CA LEU A 77 -2.58 -3.16 11.99
C LEU A 77 -1.89 -2.09 11.16
N LEU A 78 -0.85 -1.43 11.68
CA LEU A 78 -0.19 -0.35 10.95
C LEU A 78 0.58 -0.86 9.73
N ILE A 79 1.32 -1.97 9.87
CA ILE A 79 2.02 -2.60 8.74
C ILE A 79 1.03 -3.14 7.71
N LEU A 80 -0.17 -3.57 8.12
CA LEU A 80 -1.21 -4.04 7.22
C LEU A 80 -1.89 -2.87 6.47
N LEU A 81 -2.09 -1.74 7.14
CA LEU A 81 -2.80 -0.56 6.58
C LEU A 81 -1.92 0.27 5.63
N ALA A 82 -0.62 0.30 5.86
CA ALA A 82 0.30 1.13 5.07
C ALA A 82 0.27 0.84 3.56
N PRO A 83 0.34 -0.42 3.07
CA PRO A 83 0.27 -0.73 1.64
C PRO A 83 -1.07 -0.37 0.99
N ILE A 84 -2.16 -0.35 1.76
CA ILE A 84 -3.47 0.13 1.28
C ILE A 84 -3.40 1.61 0.94
N LEU A 85 -2.72 2.41 1.77
CA LEU A 85 -2.49 3.83 1.52
C LEU A 85 -1.56 4.06 0.32
N PHE A 86 -0.57 3.19 0.12
CA PHE A 86 0.27 3.23 -1.08
C PHE A 86 -0.55 2.92 -2.33
N ALA A 87 -1.38 1.88 -2.30
CA ALA A 87 -2.29 1.55 -3.38
C ALA A 87 -3.27 2.70 -3.68
N ALA A 88 -3.83 3.36 -2.65
CA ALA A 88 -4.69 4.53 -2.82
C ALA A 88 -4.01 5.65 -3.61
N SER A 89 -2.73 5.92 -3.35
CA SER A 89 -1.95 6.89 -4.11
C SER A 89 -1.73 6.45 -5.56
N VAL A 90 -1.48 5.16 -5.80
CA VAL A 90 -1.35 4.58 -7.15
C VAL A 90 -2.65 4.77 -7.94
N TYR A 91 -3.81 4.54 -7.32
CA TYR A 91 -5.12 4.77 -7.95
C TYR A 91 -5.35 6.25 -8.32
N MET A 92 -4.96 7.16 -7.43
CA MET A 92 -5.05 8.60 -7.70
C MET A 92 -4.13 9.04 -8.82
N ILE A 93 -2.93 8.47 -8.91
CA ILE A 93 -1.97 8.80 -9.97
C ILE A 93 -2.50 8.36 -11.33
N LEU A 94 -3.07 7.16 -11.46
CA LEU A 94 -3.70 6.72 -12.70
C LEU A 94 -4.81 7.69 -13.12
N GLY A 95 -5.68 8.07 -12.20
CA GLY A 95 -6.75 9.03 -12.48
C GLY A 95 -6.24 10.40 -12.94
N ARG A 96 -5.15 10.89 -12.38
CA ARG A 96 -4.51 12.14 -12.81
C ARG A 96 -3.82 12.00 -14.16
N LEU A 97 -3.16 10.87 -14.41
CA LEU A 97 -2.52 10.58 -15.68
C LEU A 97 -3.53 10.57 -16.82
N ILE A 98 -4.68 9.93 -16.63
CA ILE A 98 -5.79 9.92 -17.60
C ILE A 98 -6.26 11.33 -17.93
N ARG A 99 -6.41 12.21 -16.93
CA ARG A 99 -6.79 13.60 -17.15
C ARG A 99 -5.69 14.41 -17.84
N ALA A 100 -4.46 14.29 -17.40
CA ALA A 100 -3.32 15.00 -17.96
C ALA A 100 -3.12 14.70 -19.45
N THR A 101 -3.38 13.45 -19.86
CA THR A 101 -3.27 13.02 -21.26
C THR A 101 -4.51 13.37 -22.09
N GLY A 102 -5.58 13.90 -21.49
CA GLY A 102 -6.84 14.19 -22.19
C GLY A 102 -7.56 12.95 -22.76
N ALA A 103 -7.21 11.77 -22.23
CA ALA A 103 -7.68 10.47 -22.72
C ALA A 103 -8.82 9.89 -21.84
N GLU A 104 -9.68 10.73 -21.27
CA GLU A 104 -10.77 10.31 -20.39
C GLU A 104 -11.76 9.37 -21.08
N SER A 105 -11.96 9.53 -22.41
CA SER A 105 -12.80 8.65 -23.22
C SER A 105 -12.26 7.22 -23.37
N TYR A 106 -10.98 7.00 -23.11
CA TYR A 106 -10.36 5.68 -23.16
C TYR A 106 -10.46 4.91 -21.84
N ALA A 107 -10.84 5.58 -20.76
CA ALA A 107 -11.03 4.96 -19.46
C ALA A 107 -12.33 4.15 -19.43
N ILE A 108 -12.26 2.88 -18.97
CA ILE A 108 -13.44 2.01 -18.81
C ILE A 108 -14.33 2.51 -17.67
N ILE A 109 -13.68 2.98 -16.58
CA ILE A 109 -14.34 3.51 -15.40
C ILE A 109 -14.15 5.02 -15.41
N ARG A 110 -15.21 5.78 -15.12
CA ARG A 110 -15.09 7.26 -14.98
C ARG A 110 -13.97 7.60 -14.01
N VAL A 111 -13.05 8.47 -14.41
CA VAL A 111 -11.85 8.85 -13.65
C VAL A 111 -12.18 9.26 -12.22
N THR A 112 -13.30 9.98 -12.02
CA THR A 112 -13.78 10.40 -10.69
C THR A 112 -14.20 9.24 -9.78
N ARG A 113 -14.50 8.06 -10.33
CA ARG A 113 -14.94 6.87 -9.59
C ARG A 113 -13.81 5.88 -9.34
N ILE A 114 -12.74 5.89 -10.15
CA ILE A 114 -11.61 4.94 -10.02
C ILE A 114 -11.12 4.92 -8.57
N THR A 115 -10.66 6.05 -8.06
CA THR A 115 -10.13 6.14 -6.69
C THR A 115 -11.17 5.72 -5.65
N LYS A 116 -12.43 6.17 -5.79
CA LYS A 116 -13.47 5.87 -4.80
C LYS A 116 -13.79 4.38 -4.72
N ILE A 117 -13.88 3.69 -5.87
CA ILE A 117 -14.21 2.26 -5.93
C ILE A 117 -13.07 1.43 -5.35
N PHE A 118 -11.83 1.66 -5.82
CA PHE A 118 -10.70 0.83 -5.41
C PHE A 118 -10.28 1.10 -3.96
N VAL A 119 -10.20 2.37 -3.54
CA VAL A 119 -9.92 2.70 -2.13
C VAL A 119 -11.03 2.21 -1.20
N GLY A 120 -12.30 2.36 -1.59
CA GLY A 120 -13.42 1.84 -0.81
C GLY A 120 -13.38 0.32 -0.66
N GLY A 121 -13.01 -0.40 -1.73
CA GLY A 121 -12.80 -1.84 -1.70
C GLY A 121 -11.66 -2.25 -0.76
N ASP A 122 -10.52 -1.56 -0.83
CA ASP A 122 -9.38 -1.83 0.04
C ASP A 122 -9.69 -1.55 1.52
N ILE A 123 -10.43 -0.47 1.82
CA ILE A 123 -10.89 -0.18 3.18
C ILE A 123 -11.81 -1.30 3.69
N LEU A 124 -12.74 -1.79 2.88
CA LEU A 124 -13.59 -2.90 3.25
C LEU A 124 -12.77 -4.17 3.55
N CYS A 125 -11.80 -4.50 2.69
CA CYS A 125 -10.91 -5.63 2.91
C CYS A 125 -10.10 -5.47 4.21
N PHE A 126 -9.61 -4.26 4.50
CA PHE A 126 -8.91 -3.96 5.75
C PHE A 126 -9.81 -4.18 6.97
N LEU A 127 -11.06 -3.74 6.93
CA LEU A 127 -12.00 -3.95 8.04
C LEU A 127 -12.25 -5.46 8.29
N ILE A 128 -12.37 -6.26 7.23
CA ILE A 128 -12.48 -7.72 7.34
C ILE A 128 -11.21 -8.30 7.98
N GLN A 129 -10.03 -7.88 7.53
CA GLN A 129 -8.75 -8.35 8.06
C GLN A 129 -8.55 -7.93 9.53
N ALA A 130 -8.90 -6.69 9.89
CA ALA A 130 -8.83 -6.20 11.26
C ALA A 130 -9.78 -6.96 12.20
N MET A 131 -10.97 -7.29 11.74
CA MET A 131 -11.91 -8.14 12.47
C MET A 131 -11.33 -9.55 12.68
N GLY A 132 -10.77 -10.16 11.64
CA GLY A 132 -10.10 -11.45 11.75
C GLY A 132 -8.91 -11.43 12.71
N ALA A 133 -8.09 -10.38 12.69
CA ALA A 133 -6.97 -10.18 13.61
C ALA A 133 -7.44 -10.03 15.07
N GLY A 134 -8.56 -9.32 15.30
CA GLY A 134 -9.21 -9.25 16.61
C GLY A 134 -9.70 -10.62 17.10
N MET A 135 -10.32 -11.41 16.23
CA MET A 135 -10.74 -12.77 16.55
C MET A 135 -9.55 -13.68 16.88
N LEU A 136 -8.46 -13.58 16.10
CA LEU A 136 -7.25 -14.37 16.30
C LEU A 136 -6.57 -14.03 17.64
N SER A 137 -6.48 -12.75 17.98
CA SER A 137 -5.82 -12.30 19.22
C SER A 137 -6.63 -12.59 20.49
N GLY A 138 -7.95 -12.77 20.39
CA GLY A 138 -8.86 -13.08 21.51
C GLY A 138 -9.24 -14.55 21.60
N ALA A 139 -8.72 -15.43 20.74
CA ALA A 139 -9.09 -16.84 20.72
C ALA A 139 -8.22 -17.66 21.68
N ASP A 140 -8.86 -18.39 22.61
CA ASP A 140 -8.22 -19.35 23.50
C ASP A 140 -8.21 -20.78 22.93
N SER A 141 -9.04 -21.06 21.91
CA SER A 141 -9.17 -22.35 21.27
C SER A 141 -8.55 -22.37 19.87
N LYS A 142 -8.02 -23.53 19.44
CA LYS A 142 -7.48 -23.72 18.10
C LYS A 142 -8.54 -23.40 17.02
N GLU A 143 -9.77 -23.83 17.23
CA GLU A 143 -10.90 -23.54 16.30
C GLU A 143 -11.18 -22.03 16.16
N GLY A 144 -11.06 -21.27 17.26
CA GLY A 144 -11.20 -19.80 17.26
C GLY A 144 -10.09 -19.13 16.47
N LYS A 145 -8.86 -19.61 16.64
CA LYS A 145 -7.68 -19.12 15.89
C LYS A 145 -7.81 -19.41 14.39
N ASP A 146 -8.18 -20.63 14.01
CA ASP A 146 -8.40 -21.02 12.62
C ASP A 146 -9.49 -20.16 11.95
N ARG A 147 -10.57 -19.85 12.68
CA ARG A 147 -11.62 -18.95 12.18
C ARG A 147 -11.11 -17.54 11.94
N GLY A 148 -10.39 -16.96 12.90
CA GLY A 148 -9.77 -15.62 12.76
C GLY A 148 -8.82 -15.57 11.57
N GLN A 149 -7.98 -16.58 11.41
CA GLN A 149 -7.04 -16.71 10.30
C GLN A 149 -7.75 -16.82 8.94
N ASN A 150 -8.82 -17.60 8.83
CA ASN A 150 -9.61 -17.73 7.61
C ASN A 150 -10.29 -16.41 7.22
N VAL A 151 -10.74 -15.61 8.20
CA VAL A 151 -11.31 -14.28 7.95
C VAL A 151 -10.25 -13.33 7.40
N ILE A 152 -9.03 -13.32 7.97
CA ILE A 152 -7.91 -12.53 7.44
C ILE A 152 -7.60 -12.96 6.00
N LEU A 153 -7.47 -14.26 5.77
CA LEU A 153 -7.15 -14.82 4.46
C LEU A 153 -8.21 -14.45 3.40
N CYS A 154 -9.49 -14.52 3.76
CA CYS A 154 -10.57 -14.07 2.88
C CYS A 154 -10.42 -12.59 2.50
N GLY A 155 -10.16 -11.71 3.48
CA GLY A 155 -9.92 -10.29 3.23
C GLY A 155 -8.72 -10.04 2.31
N LEU A 156 -7.62 -10.76 2.51
CA LEU A 156 -6.41 -10.67 1.67
C LEU A 156 -6.67 -11.12 0.22
N LEU A 157 -7.40 -12.23 0.03
CA LEU A 157 -7.74 -12.74 -1.30
C LEU A 157 -8.62 -11.76 -2.07
N VAL A 158 -9.65 -11.22 -1.42
CA VAL A 158 -10.52 -10.20 -2.03
C VAL A 158 -9.72 -8.94 -2.38
N GLN A 159 -8.80 -8.52 -1.53
CA GLN A 159 -7.91 -7.37 -1.78
C GLN A 159 -7.04 -7.58 -3.03
N ILE A 160 -6.46 -8.77 -3.20
CA ILE A 160 -5.68 -9.11 -4.41
C ILE A 160 -6.57 -9.01 -5.65
N ILE A 161 -7.78 -9.56 -5.60
CA ILE A 161 -8.72 -9.51 -6.74
C ILE A 161 -9.04 -8.06 -7.11
N ILE A 162 -9.35 -7.20 -6.13
CA ILE A 162 -9.62 -5.77 -6.35
C ILE A 162 -8.41 -5.09 -6.99
N PHE A 163 -7.20 -5.37 -6.50
CA PHE A 163 -5.98 -4.78 -7.04
C PHE A 163 -5.67 -5.26 -8.46
N LEU A 164 -5.90 -6.54 -8.78
CA LEU A 164 -5.76 -7.08 -10.14
C LEU A 164 -6.79 -6.46 -11.11
N LEU A 165 -8.02 -6.21 -10.65
CA LEU A 165 -9.02 -5.49 -11.44
C LEU A 165 -8.56 -4.05 -11.73
N PHE A 166 -7.94 -3.37 -10.76
CA PHE A 166 -7.33 -2.06 -11.00
C PHE A 166 -6.21 -2.14 -12.06
N LEU A 167 -5.32 -3.13 -11.96
CA LEU A 167 -4.26 -3.33 -12.94
C LEU A 167 -4.82 -3.58 -14.35
N LEU A 168 -5.89 -4.35 -14.45
CA LEU A 168 -6.58 -4.57 -15.73
C LEU A 168 -7.08 -3.25 -16.34
N VAL A 169 -7.68 -2.38 -15.51
CA VAL A 169 -8.12 -1.04 -15.94
C VAL A 169 -6.93 -0.22 -16.45
N ALA A 170 -5.79 -0.25 -15.74
CA ALA A 170 -4.58 0.46 -16.13
C ALA A 170 -4.00 -0.07 -17.47
N ILE A 171 -3.96 -1.40 -17.64
CA ILE A 171 -3.47 -2.06 -18.87
C ILE A 171 -4.36 -1.71 -20.08
N ILE A 172 -5.68 -1.74 -19.91
CA ILE A 172 -6.59 -1.40 -21.01
C ILE A 172 -6.46 0.07 -21.39
N PHE A 173 -6.30 0.95 -20.41
CA PHE A 173 -6.01 2.36 -20.66
C PHE A 173 -4.69 2.52 -21.45
N ASP A 174 -3.61 1.88 -21.02
CA ASP A 174 -2.30 1.91 -21.69
C ASP A 174 -2.40 1.46 -23.15
N LYS A 175 -3.04 0.32 -23.40
CA LYS A 175 -3.22 -0.20 -24.77
C LYS A 175 -4.00 0.77 -25.66
N ARG A 176 -5.04 1.41 -25.12
CA ARG A 176 -5.88 2.34 -25.88
C ARG A 176 -5.14 3.65 -26.21
N ILE A 177 -4.40 4.20 -25.25
CA ILE A 177 -3.65 5.45 -25.46
C ILE A 177 -2.49 5.27 -26.42
N ARG A 178 -1.83 4.11 -26.43
CA ARG A 178 -0.76 3.78 -27.38
C ARG A 178 -1.29 3.55 -28.79
N SER A 179 -2.47 2.96 -28.94
CA SER A 179 -3.08 2.74 -30.25
C SER A 179 -3.69 3.98 -30.87
N ARG A 180 -4.09 4.96 -30.06
CA ARG A 180 -4.69 6.22 -30.51
C ARG A 180 -4.18 7.38 -29.64
N PRO A 181 -2.97 7.90 -29.92
CA PRO A 181 -2.40 9.02 -29.18
C PRO A 181 -3.31 10.26 -29.29
N THR A 182 -3.50 10.96 -28.17
CA THR A 182 -4.20 12.25 -28.13
C THR A 182 -3.22 13.38 -28.45
N GLY A 183 -3.71 14.56 -28.85
CA GLY A 183 -2.84 15.72 -29.09
C GLY A 183 -1.96 16.06 -27.88
N LYS A 184 -2.48 15.90 -26.64
CA LYS A 184 -1.73 16.15 -25.39
C LYS A 184 -0.65 15.08 -25.11
N THR A 185 -0.77 13.85 -25.65
CA THR A 185 0.26 12.82 -25.51
C THR A 185 1.45 13.01 -26.45
N LEU A 186 1.26 13.78 -27.51
CA LEU A 186 2.33 14.16 -28.44
C LEU A 186 3.16 15.33 -27.94
N ASP A 187 2.69 16.01 -26.90
CA ASP A 187 3.41 17.10 -26.27
C ASP A 187 4.51 16.52 -25.37
N ALA A 188 5.78 16.82 -25.71
CA ALA A 188 6.97 16.35 -25.00
C ALA A 188 7.06 16.77 -23.52
N SER A 189 6.16 17.69 -23.07
CA SER A 189 6.10 18.16 -21.69
C SER A 189 5.56 17.09 -20.70
N ILE A 190 4.84 16.07 -21.20
CA ILE A 190 4.21 15.04 -20.35
C ILE A 190 4.93 13.71 -20.53
N THR A 191 5.70 13.29 -19.53
CA THR A 191 6.40 11.99 -19.48
C THR A 191 5.47 10.86 -19.03
N TRP A 192 4.28 10.74 -19.68
CA TRP A 192 3.23 9.80 -19.27
C TRP A 192 3.67 8.33 -19.33
N GLU A 193 4.51 7.96 -20.31
CA GLU A 193 5.04 6.59 -20.45
C GLU A 193 5.91 6.19 -19.25
N ARG A 194 6.78 7.10 -18.82
CA ARG A 194 7.63 6.87 -17.64
C ARG A 194 6.78 6.70 -16.38
N MET A 195 5.74 7.51 -16.23
CA MET A 195 4.85 7.43 -15.06
C MET A 195 4.06 6.13 -15.06
N LEU A 196 3.60 5.69 -16.21
CA LEU A 196 2.89 4.42 -16.35
C LEU A 196 3.81 3.22 -16.10
N SER A 197 5.05 3.25 -16.59
CA SER A 197 6.07 2.24 -16.27
C SER A 197 6.34 2.15 -14.76
N GLN A 198 6.50 3.29 -14.09
CA GLN A 198 6.68 3.33 -12.64
C GLN A 198 5.44 2.80 -11.91
N LEU A 199 4.22 3.12 -12.39
CA LEU A 199 2.98 2.58 -11.84
C LEU A 199 2.96 1.06 -11.91
N TYR A 200 3.38 0.46 -13.03
CA TYR A 200 3.47 -1.00 -13.16
C TYR A 200 4.51 -1.61 -12.21
N ILE A 201 5.70 -1.00 -12.11
CA ILE A 201 6.74 -1.48 -11.18
C ILE A 201 6.20 -1.50 -9.74
N VAL A 202 5.63 -0.40 -9.28
CA VAL A 202 5.03 -0.28 -7.95
C VAL A 202 3.91 -1.29 -7.75
N SER A 203 3.05 -1.45 -8.75
CA SER A 203 1.93 -2.40 -8.70
C SER A 203 2.41 -3.85 -8.59
N VAL A 204 3.48 -4.23 -9.30
CA VAL A 204 4.08 -5.57 -9.19
C VAL A 204 4.63 -5.79 -7.78
N LEU A 205 5.34 -4.82 -7.21
CA LEU A 205 5.88 -4.92 -5.86
C LEU A 205 4.78 -5.08 -4.79
N ILE A 206 3.70 -4.30 -4.90
CA ILE A 206 2.53 -4.42 -4.02
C ILE A 206 1.86 -5.79 -4.20
N THR A 207 1.75 -6.30 -5.43
CA THR A 207 1.17 -7.63 -5.69
C THR A 207 2.01 -8.74 -5.07
N ILE A 208 3.34 -8.69 -5.22
CA ILE A 208 4.25 -9.68 -4.60
C ILE A 208 4.08 -9.68 -3.07
N ARG A 209 4.04 -8.49 -2.48
CA ARG A 209 3.80 -8.36 -1.02
C ARG A 209 2.45 -8.94 -0.60
N ASN A 210 1.38 -8.63 -1.33
CA ASN A 210 0.05 -9.14 -0.99
C ASN A 210 -0.02 -10.67 -1.16
N LEU A 211 0.62 -11.22 -2.19
CA LEU A 211 0.72 -12.67 -2.38
C LEU A 211 1.51 -13.33 -1.25
N PHE A 212 2.62 -12.72 -0.83
CA PHE A 212 3.38 -13.20 0.33
C PHE A 212 2.50 -13.28 1.57
N ARG A 213 1.69 -12.24 1.85
CA ARG A 213 0.76 -12.24 2.99
C ARG A 213 -0.29 -13.35 2.91
N VAL A 214 -0.82 -13.63 1.72
CA VAL A 214 -1.75 -14.77 1.54
C VAL A 214 -1.05 -16.08 1.86
N ILE A 215 0.18 -16.29 1.37
CA ILE A 215 0.94 -17.53 1.62
C ILE A 215 1.29 -17.65 3.10
N GLU A 216 1.69 -16.57 3.75
CA GLU A 216 2.02 -16.51 5.19
C GLU A 216 0.82 -16.95 6.04
N TYR A 217 -0.36 -16.37 5.81
CA TYR A 217 -1.57 -16.73 6.54
C TYR A 217 -2.13 -18.09 6.13
N ALA A 218 -1.99 -18.52 4.88
CA ALA A 218 -2.43 -19.84 4.43
C ALA A 218 -1.58 -20.98 5.01
N ALA A 219 -0.28 -20.71 5.32
CA ALA A 219 0.60 -21.69 5.95
C ALA A 219 0.28 -21.96 7.43
N GLY A 220 -0.52 -21.10 8.08
CA GLY A 220 -0.95 -21.26 9.47
C GLY A 220 0.09 -20.89 10.53
N GLU A 221 -0.34 -20.91 11.80
CA GLU A 221 0.54 -20.56 12.94
C GLU A 221 1.79 -21.46 13.04
N ASP A 222 1.68 -22.71 12.62
CA ASP A 222 2.78 -23.69 12.60
C ASP A 222 3.66 -23.54 11.34
N GLY A 223 3.32 -22.64 10.43
CA GLY A 223 4.02 -22.42 9.17
C GLY A 223 5.41 -21.80 9.36
N TYR A 224 6.38 -22.23 8.56
CA TYR A 224 7.74 -21.71 8.57
C TYR A 224 7.82 -20.18 8.48
N LEU A 225 6.93 -19.56 7.71
CA LEU A 225 6.92 -18.11 7.47
C LEU A 225 6.53 -17.30 8.71
N LEU A 226 5.57 -17.81 9.51
CA LEU A 226 5.16 -17.16 10.76
C LEU A 226 6.10 -17.46 11.91
N GLN A 227 6.86 -18.58 11.87
CA GLN A 227 7.82 -18.94 12.88
C GLN A 227 9.20 -18.27 12.71
N ASN A 228 9.46 -17.69 11.53
CA ASN A 228 10.72 -17.00 11.25
C ASN A 228 10.48 -15.51 11.00
N GLU A 229 11.44 -14.72 11.44
CA GLU A 229 11.32 -13.26 11.34
C GLU A 229 11.77 -12.70 9.98
N TRP A 230 12.75 -13.33 9.32
CA TRP A 230 13.34 -12.78 8.10
C TRP A 230 12.38 -12.59 6.93
N PRO A 231 11.32 -13.43 6.72
CA PRO A 231 10.44 -13.28 5.56
C PRO A 231 9.66 -11.98 5.57
N ILE A 232 9.19 -11.52 6.74
CA ILE A 232 8.45 -10.26 6.85
C ILE A 232 9.34 -9.06 6.50
N TYR A 233 10.63 -9.11 6.80
CA TYR A 233 11.52 -8.02 6.41
C TYR A 233 11.80 -8.02 4.92
N VAL A 234 12.01 -9.17 4.30
CA VAL A 234 12.34 -9.28 2.86
C VAL A 234 11.10 -9.04 2.00
N PHE A 235 10.00 -9.71 2.28
CA PHE A 235 8.82 -9.70 1.41
C PHE A 235 7.75 -8.66 1.80
N ASP A 236 7.91 -7.98 2.93
CA ASP A 236 7.04 -6.88 3.32
C ASP A 236 7.85 -5.58 3.42
N ALA A 237 8.74 -5.42 4.40
CA ALA A 237 9.44 -4.17 4.65
C ALA A 237 10.28 -3.66 3.47
N VAL A 238 11.15 -4.52 2.89
CA VAL A 238 12.03 -4.13 1.78
C VAL A 238 11.22 -3.78 0.54
N LEU A 239 10.19 -4.55 0.20
CA LEU A 239 9.33 -4.25 -0.94
C LEU A 239 8.63 -2.89 -0.78
N MET A 240 8.10 -2.60 0.42
CA MET A 240 7.44 -1.32 0.69
C MET A 240 8.42 -0.14 0.71
N ALA A 241 9.64 -0.34 1.20
CA ALA A 241 10.71 0.66 1.11
C ALA A 241 11.08 0.97 -0.36
N ILE A 242 11.17 -0.05 -1.23
CA ILE A 242 11.41 0.14 -2.66
C ILE A 242 10.23 0.86 -3.31
N VAL A 243 8.98 0.51 -2.98
CA VAL A 243 7.78 1.21 -3.45
C VAL A 243 7.89 2.70 -3.13
N LEU A 244 8.17 3.07 -1.89
CA LEU A 244 8.33 4.46 -1.50
C LEU A 244 9.50 5.14 -2.23
N ALA A 245 10.64 4.48 -2.36
CA ALA A 245 11.78 5.02 -3.10
C ALA A 245 11.44 5.32 -4.56
N VAL A 246 10.74 4.41 -5.25
CA VAL A 246 10.27 4.61 -6.63
C VAL A 246 9.24 5.73 -6.70
N CYS A 247 8.26 5.75 -5.78
CA CYS A 247 7.23 6.77 -5.71
C CYS A 247 7.78 8.17 -5.40
N ASN A 248 8.95 8.26 -4.79
CA ASN A 248 9.61 9.53 -4.57
C ASN A 248 9.92 10.27 -5.91
N CYS A 249 9.98 9.54 -7.04
CA CYS A 249 10.14 10.14 -8.36
C CYS A 249 8.84 10.72 -8.94
N TRP A 250 7.67 10.50 -8.30
CA TRP A 250 6.35 10.95 -8.81
C TRP A 250 5.97 12.39 -8.47
N TYR A 251 6.79 13.08 -7.69
CA TYR A 251 6.59 14.50 -7.36
C TYR A 251 6.99 15.40 -8.54
N VAL A 252 6.35 15.21 -9.70
CA VAL A 252 6.60 16.03 -10.90
C VAL A 252 5.53 17.11 -10.97
N GLY A 253 5.93 18.37 -10.99
CA GLY A 253 5.03 19.53 -10.98
C GLY A 253 4.11 19.67 -12.19
N THR A 254 4.34 18.90 -13.26
CA THR A 254 3.52 18.85 -14.48
C THR A 254 2.12 18.26 -14.28
N MET A 255 1.82 17.70 -13.10
CA MET A 255 0.48 17.20 -12.77
C MET A 255 -0.42 18.19 -12.02
N ARG A 256 -0.04 19.46 -11.90
CA ARG A 256 -0.95 20.50 -11.42
C ARG A 256 -2.00 20.75 -12.51
N PRO A 257 -3.30 20.82 -12.18
CA PRO A 257 -4.26 21.44 -13.08
C PRO A 257 -3.75 22.84 -13.38
N ARG A 258 -3.66 23.23 -14.64
CA ARG A 258 -3.34 24.60 -14.99
C ARG A 258 -4.46 25.47 -14.45
N GLU A 259 -4.15 26.61 -13.84
CA GLU A 259 -5.16 27.53 -13.29
C GLU A 259 -6.21 27.93 -14.35
N ASP A 260 -5.81 27.94 -15.62
CA ASP A 260 -6.70 28.23 -16.76
C ASP A 260 -7.84 27.19 -16.95
N ASP A 261 -7.72 25.97 -16.42
CA ASP A 261 -8.78 24.94 -16.49
C ASP A 261 -9.85 25.13 -15.40
N ILE A 262 -9.64 26.00 -14.41
CA ILE A 262 -10.59 26.26 -13.32
C ILE A 262 -11.62 27.31 -13.74
N ASP A 263 -11.23 28.28 -14.56
CA ASP A 263 -12.09 29.36 -14.98
C ASP A 263 -13.15 28.96 -16.04
N LEU A 264 -12.91 27.86 -16.78
CA LEU A 264 -13.85 27.37 -17.78
C LEU A 264 -15.01 26.55 -17.21
N ASN A 265 -14.99 26.15 -15.95
CA ASN A 265 -16.07 25.43 -15.26
C ASN A 265 -16.92 26.35 -14.36
N SER A 266 -16.63 27.64 -14.32
CA SER A 266 -17.37 28.66 -13.54
C SER A 266 -18.19 29.65 -14.40
N ALA A 267 -18.21 29.43 -15.71
CA ALA A 267 -19.06 30.22 -16.65
C ALA A 267 -20.22 29.28 -17.19
#